data_3f0cbf5bdb919707f6d6d5cf7810187c
#
_entry.id   3f0cbf5bdb919707f6d6d5cf7810187c
#
_cell.length_a   1.000
_cell.length_b   1.000
_cell.length_c   1.000
_cell.angle_alpha   90.00
_cell.angle_beta   90.00
_cell.angle_gamma   90.00
#
_symmetry.space_group_name_H-M   'P 1'
#
loop_
_entity.id
_entity.type
_entity.pdbx_description
1 polymer ?
#
loop_
_entity_poly.entity_id
_entity_poly.type
_entity_poly.pdbx_seq_one_letter_code
_entity_poly.pdbx_strand_id
1 'polypeptide(L)'
;MKRNTILAVIAIILLAIYAGPAILLLLLVIPLAYYFSKRQEKAEPPRVTYASIDEVEGKYGEPDDVVVLDASRANELPALILFYTALDVMVMAGEELKISDLVSVMPKNMATPYTIDEYAVIISTKDPSRPTIHLRVGYDAGLASEIAAQIDAHLTK
;
A
#
# COMPACT_ATOMS: atom_id res chain seq x y z
N MET A 1 -33.13 27.97 11.19
CA MET A 1 -32.80 27.70 9.80
C MET A 1 -32.67 29.03 9.05
N LYS A 2 -31.57 29.26 8.34
CA LYS A 2 -31.36 30.52 7.59
C LYS A 2 -32.33 30.57 6.40
N ARG A 3 -32.95 31.77 6.14
CA ARG A 3 -33.93 32.02 5.05
C ARG A 3 -33.49 31.44 3.69
N ASN A 4 -32.18 31.39 3.41
CA ASN A 4 -31.61 30.81 2.18
C ASN A 4 -31.76 29.29 2.11
N THR A 5 -31.79 28.57 3.25
CA THR A 5 -31.96 27.12 3.27
C THR A 5 -33.39 26.72 2.94
N ILE A 6 -34.37 27.51 3.38
CA ILE A 6 -35.81 27.30 3.08
C ILE A 6 -36.06 27.52 1.58
N LEU A 7 -35.52 28.60 1.02
CA LEU A 7 -35.64 28.89 -0.42
C LEU A 7 -35.00 27.80 -1.31
N ALA A 8 -33.85 27.27 -0.90
CA ALA A 8 -33.19 26.17 -1.62
C ALA A 8 -34.06 24.89 -1.58
N VAL A 9 -34.65 24.55 -0.45
CA VAL A 9 -35.51 23.36 -0.32
C VAL A 9 -36.77 23.52 -1.18
N ILE A 10 -37.39 24.69 -1.22
CA ILE A 10 -38.57 24.96 -2.06
C ILE A 10 -38.21 24.87 -3.54
N ALA A 11 -37.07 25.42 -3.94
CA ALA A 11 -36.60 25.33 -5.32
C ALA A 11 -36.35 23.87 -5.78
N ILE A 12 -35.77 23.03 -4.91
CA ILE A 12 -35.55 21.60 -5.16
C ILE A 12 -36.89 20.86 -5.33
N ILE A 13 -37.86 21.14 -4.47
CA ILE A 13 -39.19 20.51 -4.53
C ILE A 13 -39.90 20.90 -5.84
N LEU A 14 -39.86 22.19 -6.22
CA LEU A 14 -40.46 22.67 -7.44
C LEU A 14 -39.77 22.05 -8.70
N LEU A 15 -38.45 21.91 -8.67
CA LEU A 15 -37.67 21.28 -9.76
C LEU A 15 -38.03 19.79 -9.88
N ALA A 16 -38.24 19.10 -8.76
CA ALA A 16 -38.63 17.68 -8.73
C ALA A 16 -40.02 17.43 -9.30
N ILE A 17 -40.96 18.34 -9.07
CA ILE A 17 -42.34 18.25 -9.61
C ILE A 17 -42.35 18.49 -11.13
N TYR A 18 -41.53 19.40 -11.64
CA TYR A 18 -41.50 19.76 -13.06
C TYR A 18 -40.69 18.81 -13.93
N ALA A 19 -39.63 18.22 -13.41
CA ALA A 19 -38.64 17.50 -14.19
C ALA A 19 -38.67 15.97 -14.04
N GLY A 20 -39.58 15.45 -13.22
CA GLY A 20 -39.83 14.02 -13.05
C GLY A 20 -38.78 13.32 -12.16
N PRO A 21 -39.01 12.02 -11.84
CA PRO A 21 -38.21 11.26 -10.87
C PRO A 21 -36.75 11.07 -11.26
N ALA A 22 -36.40 11.21 -12.53
CA ALA A 22 -35.01 11.08 -13.02
C ALA A 22 -34.07 12.17 -12.47
N ILE A 23 -34.56 13.40 -12.27
CA ILE A 23 -33.73 14.48 -11.71
C ILE A 23 -33.54 14.32 -10.21
N LEU A 24 -34.50 13.79 -9.49
CA LEU A 24 -34.33 13.45 -8.09
C LEU A 24 -33.22 12.40 -7.89
N LEU A 25 -33.16 11.38 -8.75
CA LEU A 25 -32.08 10.40 -8.75
C LEU A 25 -30.70 11.05 -9.02
N LEU A 26 -30.61 11.95 -10.01
CA LEU A 26 -29.38 12.68 -10.30
C LEU A 26 -28.91 13.57 -9.15
N LEU A 27 -29.84 14.28 -8.48
CA LEU A 27 -29.54 15.11 -7.32
C LEU A 27 -29.09 14.31 -6.09
N LEU A 28 -29.43 13.02 -6.03
CA LEU A 28 -29.00 12.12 -4.96
C LEU A 28 -27.68 11.40 -5.30
N VAL A 29 -27.48 11.05 -6.56
CA VAL A 29 -26.28 10.34 -7.03
C VAL A 29 -25.05 11.26 -7.06
N ILE A 30 -25.21 12.53 -7.47
CA ILE A 30 -24.08 13.47 -7.55
C ILE A 30 -23.42 13.73 -6.18
N PRO A 31 -24.14 14.10 -5.09
CA PRO A 31 -23.53 14.30 -3.78
C PRO A 31 -23.02 12.99 -3.18
N LEU A 32 -23.68 11.84 -3.48
CA LEU A 32 -23.23 10.54 -3.04
C LEU A 32 -21.91 10.14 -3.74
N ALA A 33 -21.82 10.31 -5.06
CA ALA A 33 -20.61 10.10 -5.84
C ALA A 33 -19.47 11.04 -5.38
N TYR A 34 -19.78 12.32 -5.11
CA TYR A 34 -18.81 13.27 -4.56
C TYR A 34 -18.35 12.88 -3.16
N TYR A 35 -19.25 12.40 -2.30
CA TYR A 35 -18.91 11.92 -0.96
C TYR A 35 -18.03 10.68 -1.00
N PHE A 36 -18.33 9.72 -1.88
CA PHE A 36 -17.51 8.51 -2.07
C PHE A 36 -16.17 8.83 -2.74
N SER A 37 -16.14 9.71 -3.73
CA SER A 37 -14.90 10.19 -4.36
C SER A 37 -13.98 10.88 -3.34
N LYS A 38 -14.53 11.75 -2.51
CA LYS A 38 -13.77 12.44 -1.45
C LYS A 38 -13.32 11.50 -0.32
N ARG A 39 -13.97 10.34 -0.16
CA ARG A 39 -13.58 9.32 0.80
C ARG A 39 -12.44 8.45 0.26
N GLN A 40 -12.36 8.27 -1.06
CA GLN A 40 -11.23 7.62 -1.74
C GLN A 40 -10.02 8.56 -1.87
N GLU A 41 -10.22 9.86 -1.89
CA GLU A 41 -9.19 10.92 -1.85
C GLU A 41 -8.68 11.23 -0.42
N LYS A 42 -8.83 10.34 0.54
CA LYS A 42 -7.87 10.29 1.64
C LYS A 42 -6.57 9.83 0.99
N ALA A 43 -5.84 10.82 0.45
CA ALA A 43 -4.54 10.66 -0.14
C ALA A 43 -3.75 9.68 0.74
N GLU A 44 -3.34 8.56 0.13
CA GLU A 44 -2.29 7.73 0.73
C GLU A 44 -1.19 8.72 1.13
N PRO A 45 -0.67 8.64 2.36
CA PRO A 45 0.45 9.49 2.73
C PRO A 45 1.52 9.34 1.66
N PRO A 46 2.16 10.45 1.22
CA PRO A 46 3.13 10.39 0.15
C PRO A 46 4.18 9.33 0.52
N ARG A 47 4.27 8.28 -0.30
CA ARG A 47 5.23 7.20 -0.09
C ARG A 47 6.61 7.78 -0.33
N VAL A 48 7.49 7.62 0.63
CA VAL A 48 8.88 7.97 0.45
C VAL A 48 9.52 6.85 -0.38
N THR A 49 10.02 7.22 -1.55
CA THR A 49 10.70 6.31 -2.47
C THR A 49 12.10 6.81 -2.77
N TYR A 50 13.02 5.89 -2.93
CA TYR A 50 14.44 6.16 -3.20
C TYR A 50 14.81 5.59 -4.56
N ALA A 51 15.69 6.28 -5.27
CA ALA A 51 16.17 5.86 -6.59
C ALA A 51 17.44 5.00 -6.51
N SER A 52 18.24 5.15 -5.45
CA SER A 52 19.52 4.46 -5.29
C SER A 52 19.82 4.10 -3.84
N ILE A 53 20.76 3.17 -3.64
CA ILE A 53 21.27 2.79 -2.32
C ILE A 53 21.96 3.99 -1.67
N ASP A 54 22.75 4.75 -2.42
CA ASP A 54 23.49 5.92 -1.94
C ASP A 54 22.54 6.98 -1.34
N GLU A 55 21.34 7.12 -1.89
CA GLU A 55 20.32 8.04 -1.38
C GLU A 55 19.78 7.58 -0.02
N VAL A 56 19.57 6.27 0.16
CA VAL A 56 19.12 5.68 1.42
C VAL A 56 20.21 5.78 2.48
N GLU A 57 21.45 5.40 2.13
CA GLU A 57 22.60 5.47 3.03
C GLU A 57 22.95 6.90 3.39
N GLY A 58 22.81 7.84 2.46
CA GLY A 58 22.99 9.28 2.73
C GLY A 58 22.01 9.80 3.77
N LYS A 59 20.81 9.20 3.89
CA LYS A 59 19.77 9.59 4.84
C LYS A 59 19.89 8.86 6.19
N TYR A 60 20.13 7.55 6.16
CA TYR A 60 20.06 6.70 7.36
C TYR A 60 21.41 6.15 7.82
N GLY A 61 22.45 6.27 6.99
CA GLY A 61 23.74 5.63 7.22
C GLY A 61 23.78 4.20 6.68
N GLU A 62 24.75 3.42 7.15
CA GLU A 62 24.90 2.01 6.79
C GLU A 62 23.75 1.19 7.41
N PRO A 63 23.12 0.27 6.63
CA PRO A 63 22.04 -0.58 7.14
C PRO A 63 22.54 -1.59 8.18
N ASP A 64 21.69 -1.89 9.17
CA ASP A 64 21.98 -2.88 10.21
C ASP A 64 21.99 -4.31 9.63
N ASP A 65 21.15 -4.56 8.63
CA ASP A 65 21.03 -5.84 7.93
C ASP A 65 20.53 -5.64 6.49
N VAL A 66 20.94 -6.55 5.60
CA VAL A 66 20.61 -6.50 4.16
C VAL A 66 20.13 -7.88 3.70
N VAL A 67 18.90 -7.95 3.22
CA VAL A 67 18.34 -9.16 2.60
C VAL A 67 18.37 -9.00 1.09
N VAL A 68 19.02 -9.94 0.41
CA VAL A 68 19.14 -9.95 -1.06
C VAL A 68 18.04 -10.81 -1.66
N LEU A 69 17.18 -10.19 -2.47
CA LEU A 69 16.08 -10.86 -3.15
C LEU A 69 16.50 -11.53 -4.45
N ASP A 70 17.48 -10.95 -5.14
CA ASP A 70 18.04 -11.44 -6.38
C ASP A 70 19.55 -11.20 -6.39
N ALA A 71 20.32 -12.28 -6.27
CA ALA A 71 21.78 -12.23 -6.22
C ALA A 71 22.41 -11.67 -7.50
N SER A 72 21.73 -11.80 -8.66
CA SER A 72 22.21 -11.25 -9.92
C SER A 72 22.12 -9.72 -9.98
N ARG A 73 21.32 -9.12 -9.11
CA ARG A 73 21.03 -7.69 -9.02
C ARG A 73 21.31 -7.11 -7.63
N ALA A 74 22.20 -7.73 -6.88
CA ALA A 74 22.50 -7.37 -5.49
C ALA A 74 23.02 -5.91 -5.29
N ASN A 75 23.36 -5.21 -6.37
CA ASN A 75 23.76 -3.80 -6.36
C ASN A 75 22.60 -2.83 -6.69
N GLU A 76 21.40 -3.37 -6.92
CA GLU A 76 20.24 -2.57 -7.28
C GLU A 76 19.23 -2.54 -6.15
N LEU A 77 18.80 -1.34 -5.74
CA LEU A 77 17.84 -1.14 -4.65
C LEU A 77 16.55 -1.99 -4.78
N PRO A 78 15.96 -2.20 -5.98
CA PRO A 78 14.79 -3.06 -6.13
C PRO A 78 15.00 -4.54 -5.77
N ALA A 79 16.27 -5.00 -5.75
CA ALA A 79 16.62 -6.37 -5.41
C ALA A 79 17.06 -6.55 -3.95
N LEU A 80 16.93 -5.50 -3.14
CA LEU A 80 17.37 -5.47 -1.75
C LEU A 80 16.25 -5.10 -0.80
N ILE A 81 16.38 -5.58 0.44
CA ILE A 81 15.69 -5.05 1.60
C ILE A 81 16.76 -4.58 2.59
N LEU A 82 16.72 -3.30 2.93
CA LEU A 82 17.64 -2.68 3.87
C LEU A 82 16.91 -2.45 5.20
N PHE A 83 17.52 -2.87 6.31
CA PHE A 83 16.95 -2.72 7.64
C PHE A 83 17.74 -1.69 8.45
N TYR A 84 17.02 -0.77 9.08
CA TYR A 84 17.48 0.24 10.03
C TYR A 84 16.67 0.08 11.32
N THR A 85 16.96 -1.00 12.06
CA THR A 85 16.17 -1.45 13.20
C THR A 85 16.09 -0.40 14.30
N ALA A 86 17.21 0.31 14.56
CA ALA A 86 17.26 1.38 15.55
C ALA A 86 16.38 2.59 15.21
N LEU A 87 16.06 2.78 13.93
CA LEU A 87 15.23 3.87 13.42
C LEU A 87 13.79 3.42 13.11
N ASP A 88 13.48 2.14 13.31
CA ASP A 88 12.18 1.54 12.95
C ASP A 88 11.87 1.67 11.44
N VAL A 89 12.90 1.61 10.60
CA VAL A 89 12.78 1.79 9.14
C VAL A 89 13.26 0.55 8.41
N MET A 90 12.51 0.18 7.38
CA MET A 90 12.89 -0.79 6.36
C MET A 90 12.70 -0.16 4.98
N VAL A 91 13.66 -0.33 4.09
CA VAL A 91 13.52 0.07 2.69
C VAL A 91 13.45 -1.20 1.84
N MET A 92 12.33 -1.41 1.16
CA MET A 92 12.07 -2.59 0.35
C MET A 92 11.67 -2.16 -1.07
N ALA A 93 12.38 -2.66 -2.07
CA ALA A 93 12.19 -2.29 -3.48
C ALA A 93 12.18 -0.76 -3.70
N GLY A 94 12.97 -0.01 -2.92
CA GLY A 94 13.03 1.44 -2.96
C GLY A 94 11.95 2.18 -2.17
N GLU A 95 10.98 1.50 -1.58
CA GLU A 95 9.93 2.11 -0.75
C GLU A 95 10.28 2.01 0.74
N GLU A 96 10.09 3.12 1.45
CA GLU A 96 10.25 3.19 2.90
C GLU A 96 9.01 2.63 3.62
N LEU A 97 9.25 1.76 4.60
CA LEU A 97 8.25 1.15 5.46
C LEU A 97 8.71 1.22 6.91
N LYS A 98 7.77 1.25 7.85
CA LYS A 98 8.08 1.07 9.27
C LYS A 98 8.08 -0.41 9.63
N ILE A 99 9.11 -0.86 10.33
CA ILE A 99 9.21 -2.25 10.82
C ILE A 99 8.07 -2.53 11.81
N SER A 100 7.74 -1.56 12.68
CA SER A 100 6.63 -1.66 13.65
C SER A 100 5.24 -1.77 13.02
N ASP A 101 5.08 -1.39 11.75
CA ASP A 101 3.82 -1.54 11.03
C ASP A 101 3.65 -2.92 10.40
N LEU A 102 4.70 -3.74 10.36
CA LEU A 102 4.63 -5.11 9.88
C LEU A 102 3.94 -6.00 10.93
N VAL A 103 3.07 -6.90 10.48
CA VAL A 103 2.28 -7.79 11.34
C VAL A 103 2.71 -9.23 11.21
N SER A 104 2.91 -9.69 9.98
CA SER A 104 3.32 -11.07 9.69
C SER A 104 3.98 -11.15 8.33
N VAL A 105 4.83 -12.16 8.18
CA VAL A 105 5.52 -12.47 6.93
C VAL A 105 5.38 -13.97 6.67
N MET A 106 4.99 -14.35 5.45
CA MET A 106 4.85 -15.74 5.08
C MET A 106 5.22 -15.98 3.61
N PRO A 107 5.90 -17.08 3.30
CA PRO A 107 6.09 -17.49 1.92
C PRO A 107 4.78 -18.05 1.36
N LYS A 108 4.50 -17.80 0.09
CA LYS A 108 3.31 -18.29 -0.59
C LYS A 108 3.61 -18.72 -2.01
N ASN A 109 3.11 -19.90 -2.40
CA ASN A 109 3.05 -20.29 -3.79
C ASN A 109 1.91 -19.54 -4.49
N MET A 110 2.26 -18.81 -5.55
CA MET A 110 1.34 -18.00 -6.35
C MET A 110 0.90 -18.74 -7.63
N ALA A 111 1.30 -20.00 -7.81
CA ALA A 111 0.92 -20.80 -8.97
C ALA A 111 -0.59 -20.88 -9.10
N THR A 112 -1.02 -20.86 -10.35
CA THR A 112 -2.41 -21.14 -10.75
C THR A 112 -2.42 -22.43 -11.60
N PRO A 113 -3.57 -23.05 -11.87
CA PRO A 113 -3.63 -24.23 -12.76
C PRO A 113 -3.05 -23.99 -14.16
N TYR A 114 -2.79 -22.74 -14.51
CA TYR A 114 -2.32 -22.32 -15.85
C TYR A 114 -0.93 -21.67 -15.82
N THR A 115 -0.30 -21.52 -14.65
CA THR A 115 1.01 -20.89 -14.49
C THR A 115 1.99 -21.84 -13.80
N ILE A 116 3.28 -21.65 -14.09
CA ILE A 116 4.38 -22.34 -13.39
C ILE A 116 4.40 -21.91 -11.93
N ASP A 117 4.93 -22.75 -11.05
CA ASP A 117 5.19 -22.41 -9.64
C ASP A 117 5.97 -21.09 -9.56
N GLU A 118 5.38 -20.09 -8.96
CA GLU A 118 5.98 -18.79 -8.66
C GLU A 118 5.77 -18.52 -7.17
N TYR A 119 6.84 -18.14 -6.48
CA TYR A 119 6.78 -17.89 -5.04
C TYR A 119 6.89 -16.41 -4.76
N ALA A 120 6.12 -15.98 -3.77
CA ALA A 120 6.17 -14.63 -3.22
C ALA A 120 6.25 -14.69 -1.70
N VAL A 121 6.84 -13.68 -1.09
CA VAL A 121 6.71 -13.41 0.33
C VAL A 121 5.56 -12.42 0.52
N ILE A 122 4.58 -12.83 1.31
CA ILE A 122 3.42 -12.01 1.66
C ILE A 122 3.71 -11.34 2.99
N ILE A 123 3.71 -10.02 3.00
CA ILE A 123 3.91 -9.21 4.19
C ILE A 123 2.60 -8.53 4.52
N SER A 124 2.05 -8.80 5.71
CA SER A 124 0.87 -8.11 6.22
C SER A 124 1.30 -6.88 7.02
N THR A 125 0.57 -5.77 6.85
CA THR A 125 0.89 -4.51 7.54
C THR A 125 -0.31 -3.98 8.31
N LYS A 126 -0.08 -3.07 9.26
CA LYS A 126 -1.11 -2.31 9.98
C LYS A 126 -1.67 -1.16 9.15
N ASP A 127 -1.01 -0.79 8.05
CA ASP A 127 -1.46 0.29 7.19
C ASP A 127 -2.73 -0.10 6.42
N PRO A 128 -3.88 0.55 6.68
CA PRO A 128 -5.13 0.22 6.01
C PRO A 128 -5.13 0.55 4.51
N SER A 129 -4.20 1.39 4.05
CA SER A 129 -4.04 1.71 2.62
C SER A 129 -3.28 0.60 1.88
N ARG A 130 -2.46 -0.17 2.61
CA ARG A 130 -1.63 -1.25 2.07
C ARG A 130 -1.57 -2.45 3.03
N PRO A 131 -2.70 -3.10 3.27
CA PRO A 131 -2.79 -4.17 4.27
C PRO A 131 -1.93 -5.40 3.93
N THR A 132 -1.55 -5.54 2.65
CA THR A 132 -0.74 -6.67 2.19
C THR A 132 0.22 -6.24 1.09
N ILE A 133 1.49 -6.63 1.22
CA ILE A 133 2.54 -6.42 0.23
C ILE A 133 2.94 -7.79 -0.33
N HIS A 134 3.02 -7.89 -1.64
CA HIS A 134 3.44 -9.09 -2.35
C HIS A 134 4.84 -8.88 -2.92
N LEU A 135 5.82 -9.54 -2.33
CA LEU A 135 7.21 -9.51 -2.78
C LEU A 135 7.49 -10.77 -3.61
N ARG A 136 7.60 -10.63 -4.92
CA ARG A 136 7.92 -11.76 -5.80
C ARG A 136 9.38 -12.16 -5.63
N VAL A 137 9.62 -13.46 -5.43
CA VAL A 137 10.95 -14.00 -5.19
C VAL A 137 11.41 -14.86 -6.37
N GLY A 138 10.48 -15.32 -7.22
CA GLY A 138 10.76 -16.19 -8.36
C GLY A 138 10.28 -17.62 -8.16
N TYR A 139 11.03 -18.60 -8.61
CA TYR A 139 10.57 -19.99 -8.70
C TYR A 139 11.12 -20.92 -7.61
N ASP A 140 11.87 -20.38 -6.64
CA ASP A 140 12.48 -21.14 -5.56
C ASP A 140 11.71 -20.98 -4.25
N ALA A 141 11.09 -22.09 -3.81
CA ALA A 141 10.37 -22.16 -2.53
C ALA A 141 11.29 -22.01 -1.31
N GLY A 142 12.52 -22.53 -1.41
CA GLY A 142 13.52 -22.44 -0.36
C GLY A 142 13.94 -21.01 -0.11
N LEU A 143 14.28 -20.31 -1.20
CA LEU A 143 14.63 -18.89 -1.16
C LEU A 143 13.49 -18.02 -0.60
N ALA A 144 12.22 -18.28 -1.00
CA ALA A 144 11.08 -17.55 -0.46
C ALA A 144 10.90 -17.78 1.05
N SER A 145 11.15 -19.00 1.52
CA SER A 145 11.08 -19.34 2.94
C SER A 145 12.22 -18.70 3.73
N GLU A 146 13.42 -18.66 3.16
CA GLU A 146 14.59 -18.03 3.78
C GLU A 146 14.39 -16.51 3.92
N ILE A 147 13.98 -15.83 2.85
CA ILE A 147 13.68 -14.39 2.88
C ILE A 147 12.59 -14.08 3.89
N ALA A 148 11.51 -14.88 3.91
CA ALA A 148 10.44 -14.70 4.89
C ALA A 148 10.95 -14.83 6.33
N ALA A 149 11.81 -15.81 6.62
CA ALA A 149 12.39 -16.00 7.95
C ALA A 149 13.34 -14.86 8.34
N GLN A 150 14.14 -14.35 7.39
CA GLN A 150 15.02 -13.19 7.62
C GLN A 150 14.21 -11.94 7.98
N ILE A 151 13.14 -11.64 7.23
CA ILE A 151 12.27 -10.50 7.54
C ILE A 151 11.57 -10.70 8.88
N ASP A 152 11.03 -11.91 9.17
CA ASP A 152 10.31 -12.23 10.41
C ASP A 152 11.21 -12.06 11.65
N ALA A 153 12.50 -12.33 11.54
CA ALA A 153 13.47 -12.12 12.62
C ALA A 153 13.55 -10.66 13.08
N HIS A 154 13.21 -9.69 12.24
CA HIS A 154 13.13 -8.27 12.59
C HIS A 154 11.79 -7.85 13.22
N LEU A 155 10.72 -8.67 13.08
CA LEU A 155 9.42 -8.39 13.68
C LEU A 155 9.35 -8.74 15.17
N THR A 156 10.16 -9.66 15.62
CA THR A 156 10.10 -10.29 16.98
C THR A 156 10.94 -9.57 18.03
N LYS A 157 11.41 -8.36 17.75
CA LYS A 157 12.24 -7.60 18.70
C LYS A 157 11.50 -6.49 19.43
#